data_3c08b20cc2bc811323a3224dc253d551
#
_entry.id   3c08b20cc2bc811323a3224dc253d551
#
_cell.length_a   1.000
_cell.length_b   1.000
_cell.length_c   1.000
_cell.angle_alpha   90.00
_cell.angle_beta   90.00
_cell.angle_gamma   90.00
#
_symmetry.space_group_name_H-M   'P 1'
#
loop_
_entity.id
_entity.type
_entity.pdbx_description
1 polymer ?
#
loop_
_entity_poly.entity_id
_entity_poly.type
_entity_poly.pdbx_seq_one_letter_code
_entity_poly.pdbx_strand_id
1 'polypeptide(L)'
;NYLSGILLSLRRPFEPGDHVRVDSHEGRVVSLSTRNTVLMTMDGNELRLPNATVFKAVLLNFTHNPRRRFSFTLGVSYGEDLQRAQDLGVATLAAMQGVLDDPAPSATVDLVGDSSVTISYYAWVNQRETGFFKARSEAIRLVKKALEDAGMDLPEPTYRVQLVQPAAHTAAATAQTQPVTSVDPRAVARDQGDVSPETELDDQIAEERARKA
;
A
#
# COMPACT_ATOMS: atom_id res chain seq x y z
N ASN A 1 -28.89 16.91 15.83
CA ASN A 1 -27.47 16.89 16.22
C ASN A 1 -27.25 16.38 17.66
N TYR A 2 -28.00 16.83 18.66
CA TYR A 2 -27.84 16.37 20.04
C TYR A 2 -28.13 14.87 20.21
N LEU A 3 -29.24 14.39 19.70
CA LEU A 3 -29.59 12.97 19.77
C LEU A 3 -28.55 12.10 19.05
N SER A 4 -28.10 12.55 17.87
CA SER A 4 -27.06 11.85 17.12
C SER A 4 -25.73 11.80 17.89
N GLY A 5 -25.34 12.87 18.57
CA GLY A 5 -24.14 12.90 19.41
C GLY A 5 -24.23 11.92 20.60
N ILE A 6 -25.36 11.85 21.26
CA ILE A 6 -25.61 10.90 22.36
C ILE A 6 -25.53 9.46 21.84
N LEU A 7 -26.17 9.16 20.69
CA LEU A 7 -26.17 7.83 20.08
C LEU A 7 -24.79 7.40 19.60
N LEU A 8 -24.01 8.31 18.99
CA LEU A 8 -22.63 8.05 18.62
C LEU A 8 -21.76 7.78 19.83
N SER A 9 -21.94 8.56 20.91
CA SER A 9 -21.20 8.38 22.17
C SER A 9 -21.52 7.05 22.86
N LEU A 10 -22.76 6.59 22.74
CA LEU A 10 -23.21 5.32 23.32
C LEU A 10 -22.75 4.12 22.48
N ARG A 11 -22.86 4.20 21.15
CA ARG A 11 -22.50 3.12 20.22
C ARG A 11 -21.00 3.01 19.98
N ARG A 12 -20.26 4.08 20.15
CA ARG A 12 -18.80 4.20 19.94
C ARG A 12 -18.31 3.50 18.67
N PRO A 13 -18.82 3.88 17.48
CA PRO A 13 -18.39 3.25 16.23
C PRO A 13 -16.92 3.56 15.90
N PHE A 14 -16.34 4.53 16.56
CA PHE A 14 -14.93 4.91 16.53
C PHE A 14 -14.53 5.53 17.87
N GLU A 15 -13.24 5.53 18.13
CA GLU A 15 -12.61 6.15 19.28
C GLU A 15 -11.67 7.31 18.85
N PRO A 16 -11.40 8.27 19.76
CA PRO A 16 -10.37 9.26 19.50
C PRO A 16 -9.02 8.60 19.21
N GLY A 17 -8.39 8.96 18.08
CA GLY A 17 -7.18 8.33 17.52
C GLY A 17 -7.45 7.42 16.34
N ASP A 18 -8.69 6.94 16.16
CA ASP A 18 -9.02 6.11 15.01
C ASP A 18 -8.87 6.88 13.69
N HIS A 19 -8.34 6.20 12.69
CA HIS A 19 -8.35 6.66 11.30
C HIS A 19 -9.65 6.21 10.65
N VAL A 20 -10.49 7.17 10.27
CA VAL A 20 -11.83 6.90 9.74
C VAL A 20 -12.06 7.64 8.43
N ARG A 21 -12.97 7.09 7.63
CA ARG A 21 -13.58 7.80 6.50
C ARG A 21 -15.07 7.87 6.72
N VAL A 22 -15.62 9.07 6.67
CA VAL A 22 -17.05 9.39 6.78
C VAL A 22 -17.48 9.93 5.42
N ASP A 23 -18.17 9.13 4.63
CA ASP A 23 -18.47 9.40 3.21
C ASP A 23 -17.17 9.73 2.42
N SER A 24 -17.04 10.97 1.95
CA SER A 24 -15.85 11.47 1.22
C SER A 24 -14.77 12.08 2.13
N HIS A 25 -15.02 12.20 3.44
CA HIS A 25 -14.14 12.87 4.39
C HIS A 25 -13.30 11.86 5.15
N GLU A 26 -11.98 11.98 5.07
CA GLU A 26 -11.03 11.07 5.72
C GLU A 26 -10.11 11.81 6.70
N GLY A 27 -9.85 11.20 7.84
CA GLY A 27 -8.95 11.76 8.84
C GLY A 27 -8.92 10.94 10.13
N ARG A 28 -8.06 11.35 11.07
CA ARG A 28 -8.03 10.80 12.42
C ARG A 28 -8.99 11.52 13.34
N VAL A 29 -9.70 10.75 14.15
CA VAL A 29 -10.65 11.30 15.14
C VAL A 29 -9.88 12.02 16.24
N VAL A 30 -10.06 13.32 16.35
CA VAL A 30 -9.53 14.14 17.44
C VAL A 30 -10.45 14.07 18.65
N SER A 31 -11.73 14.36 18.43
CA SER A 31 -12.73 14.38 19.49
C SER A 31 -14.14 14.20 18.97
N LEU A 32 -15.01 13.68 19.84
CA LEU A 32 -16.46 13.64 19.67
C LEU A 32 -17.10 14.55 20.73
N SER A 33 -17.69 15.66 20.31
CA SER A 33 -18.46 16.54 21.16
C SER A 33 -19.95 16.26 21.06
N THR A 34 -20.76 16.98 21.79
CA THR A 34 -22.25 16.82 21.73
C THR A 34 -22.87 17.16 20.38
N ARG A 35 -22.20 18.01 19.57
CA ARG A 35 -22.72 18.50 18.28
C ARG A 35 -21.90 18.09 17.07
N ASN A 36 -20.60 17.96 17.24
CA ASN A 36 -19.64 17.75 16.16
C ASN A 36 -18.66 16.64 16.49
N THR A 37 -18.27 15.89 15.46
CA THR A 37 -17.09 15.05 15.42
C THR A 37 -15.98 15.85 14.76
N VAL A 38 -14.80 15.90 15.37
CA VAL A 38 -13.63 16.60 14.86
C VAL A 38 -12.63 15.57 14.34
N LEU A 39 -12.25 15.69 13.08
CA LEU A 39 -11.21 14.90 12.44
C LEU A 39 -10.00 15.77 12.14
N MET A 40 -8.83 15.19 12.16
CA MET A 40 -7.59 15.74 11.61
C MET A 40 -7.31 15.03 10.29
N THR A 41 -7.23 15.76 9.18
CA THR A 41 -6.85 15.17 7.88
C THR A 41 -5.39 14.78 7.88
N MET A 42 -4.95 13.95 6.92
CA MET A 42 -3.54 13.56 6.81
C MET A 42 -2.60 14.74 6.53
N ASP A 43 -3.14 15.86 6.01
CA ASP A 43 -2.41 17.12 5.78
C ASP A 43 -2.40 18.04 7.01
N GLY A 44 -2.90 17.58 8.18
CA GLY A 44 -2.94 18.35 9.41
C GLY A 44 -4.08 19.38 9.53
N ASN A 45 -5.08 19.35 8.63
CA ASN A 45 -6.21 20.27 8.69
C ASN A 45 -7.33 19.75 9.62
N GLU A 46 -7.90 20.63 10.44
CA GLU A 46 -9.05 20.30 11.26
C GLU A 46 -10.34 20.29 10.40
N LEU A 47 -11.07 19.18 10.45
CA LEU A 47 -12.37 19.00 9.80
C LEU A 47 -13.43 18.75 10.84
N ARG A 48 -14.48 19.58 10.88
CA ARG A 48 -15.61 19.46 11.82
C ARG A 48 -16.86 18.98 11.09
N LEU A 49 -17.30 17.78 11.45
CA LEU A 49 -18.52 17.17 10.90
C LEU A 49 -19.65 17.24 11.90
N PRO A 50 -20.84 17.74 11.51
CA PRO A 50 -22.03 17.66 12.37
C PRO A 50 -22.35 16.19 12.70
N ASN A 51 -22.64 15.87 13.97
CA ASN A 51 -22.93 14.50 14.38
C ASN A 51 -24.11 13.87 13.65
N ALA A 52 -25.09 14.67 13.21
CA ALA A 52 -26.19 14.17 12.39
C ALA A 52 -25.73 13.67 11.01
N THR A 53 -24.71 14.30 10.43
CA THR A 53 -24.09 13.83 9.19
C THR A 53 -23.36 12.52 9.43
N VAL A 54 -22.49 12.47 10.44
CA VAL A 54 -21.71 11.27 10.79
C VAL A 54 -22.61 10.07 11.09
N PHE A 55 -23.73 10.29 11.81
CA PHE A 55 -24.68 9.24 12.16
C PHE A 55 -25.38 8.60 10.96
N LYS A 56 -25.59 9.38 9.89
CA LYS A 56 -26.25 8.92 8.66
C LYS A 56 -25.28 8.44 7.58
N ALA A 57 -24.03 8.83 7.70
CA ALA A 57 -22.98 8.57 6.72
C ALA A 57 -22.54 7.09 6.71
N VAL A 58 -21.95 6.69 5.60
CA VAL A 58 -21.16 5.46 5.55
C VAL A 58 -19.84 5.71 6.27
N LEU A 59 -19.62 4.95 7.35
CA LEU A 59 -18.41 5.03 8.16
C LEU A 59 -17.51 3.84 7.89
N LEU A 60 -16.27 4.12 7.48
CA LEU A 60 -15.20 3.13 7.38
C LEU A 60 -14.16 3.45 8.44
N ASN A 61 -13.95 2.52 9.37
CA ASN A 61 -12.90 2.63 10.39
C ASN A 61 -11.72 1.75 9.98
N PHE A 62 -10.59 2.37 9.65
CA PHE A 62 -9.39 1.68 9.17
C PHE A 62 -8.57 1.06 10.30
N THR A 63 -8.66 1.59 11.53
CA THR A 63 -7.79 1.23 12.66
C THR A 63 -8.46 0.31 13.68
N HIS A 64 -9.78 0.16 13.61
CA HIS A 64 -10.51 -0.72 14.52
C HIS A 64 -9.98 -2.17 14.46
N ASN A 65 -9.72 -2.69 13.25
CA ASN A 65 -9.07 -3.98 13.08
C ASN A 65 -7.54 -3.79 13.05
N PRO A 66 -6.77 -4.42 13.95
CA PRO A 66 -5.31 -4.31 13.93
C PRO A 66 -4.69 -4.92 12.68
N ARG A 67 -5.29 -5.95 12.08
CA ARG A 67 -4.82 -6.56 10.83
C ARG A 67 -5.35 -5.78 9.64
N ARG A 68 -4.45 -5.23 8.83
CA ARG A 68 -4.82 -4.50 7.62
C ARG A 68 -4.05 -5.01 6.42
N ARG A 69 -4.77 -5.22 5.31
CA ARG A 69 -4.18 -5.64 4.05
C ARG A 69 -3.79 -4.42 3.23
N PHE A 70 -2.56 -4.41 2.75
CA PHE A 70 -2.16 -3.53 1.65
C PHE A 70 -2.04 -4.32 0.35
N SER A 71 -2.10 -3.60 -0.76
CA SER A 71 -1.85 -4.13 -2.09
C SER A 71 -1.10 -3.11 -2.94
N PHE A 72 -0.37 -3.63 -3.92
CA PHE A 72 0.27 -2.83 -4.96
C PHE A 72 0.42 -3.66 -6.22
N THR A 73 0.68 -3.01 -7.33
CA THR A 73 0.87 -3.65 -8.63
C THR A 73 2.26 -3.36 -9.16
N LEU A 74 2.84 -4.37 -9.83
CA LEU A 74 4.05 -4.20 -10.64
C LEU A 74 3.79 -4.79 -12.02
N GLY A 75 4.30 -4.13 -13.06
CA GLY A 75 4.31 -4.64 -14.41
C GLY A 75 5.56 -5.47 -14.65
N VAL A 76 5.45 -6.55 -15.40
CA VAL A 76 6.57 -7.33 -15.95
C VAL A 76 6.43 -7.45 -17.46
N SER A 77 7.53 -7.61 -18.17
CA SER A 77 7.51 -7.76 -19.63
C SER A 77 6.85 -9.05 -20.06
N TYR A 78 6.29 -9.09 -21.28
CA TYR A 78 5.56 -10.26 -21.82
C TYR A 78 6.40 -11.54 -21.91
N GLY A 79 7.72 -11.42 -22.04
CA GLY A 79 8.63 -12.55 -22.13
C GLY A 79 8.97 -13.20 -20.80
N GLU A 80 8.53 -12.61 -19.69
CA GLU A 80 8.89 -13.06 -18.36
C GLU A 80 8.03 -14.22 -17.87
N ASP A 81 8.61 -15.06 -17.02
CA ASP A 81 7.88 -16.12 -16.33
C ASP A 81 7.04 -15.52 -15.19
N LEU A 82 5.72 -15.43 -15.42
CA LEU A 82 4.78 -14.82 -14.49
C LEU A 82 4.69 -15.59 -13.16
N GLN A 83 4.81 -16.94 -13.20
CA GLN A 83 4.79 -17.75 -11.99
C GLN A 83 6.02 -17.45 -11.14
N ARG A 84 7.19 -17.39 -11.76
CA ARG A 84 8.43 -17.04 -11.08
C ARG A 84 8.38 -15.63 -10.49
N ALA A 85 7.79 -14.66 -11.20
CA ALA A 85 7.61 -13.29 -10.70
C ALA A 85 6.71 -13.26 -9.46
N GLN A 86 5.58 -13.99 -9.51
CA GLN A 86 4.66 -14.11 -8.36
C GLN A 86 5.35 -14.76 -7.16
N ASP A 87 6.01 -15.91 -7.36
CA ASP A 87 6.66 -16.68 -6.29
C ASP A 87 7.78 -15.87 -5.63
N LEU A 88 8.60 -15.17 -6.41
CA LEU A 88 9.68 -14.33 -5.90
C LEU A 88 9.15 -13.15 -5.08
N GLY A 89 8.11 -12.47 -5.59
CA GLY A 89 7.49 -11.36 -4.88
C GLY A 89 6.81 -11.82 -3.58
N VAL A 90 6.09 -12.94 -3.59
CA VAL A 90 5.48 -13.54 -2.39
C VAL A 90 6.53 -13.94 -1.37
N ALA A 91 7.62 -14.60 -1.79
CA ALA A 91 8.71 -14.98 -0.91
C ALA A 91 9.42 -13.76 -0.29
N THR A 92 9.60 -12.70 -1.08
CA THR A 92 10.16 -11.42 -0.60
C THR A 92 9.27 -10.80 0.46
N LEU A 93 7.96 -10.73 0.23
CA LEU A 93 6.98 -10.22 1.19
C LEU A 93 6.93 -11.04 2.47
N ALA A 94 6.97 -12.37 2.37
CA ALA A 94 6.98 -13.26 3.52
C ALA A 94 8.24 -13.11 4.39
N ALA A 95 9.38 -12.73 3.77
CA ALA A 95 10.62 -12.47 4.49
C ALA A 95 10.69 -11.05 5.10
N MET A 96 9.78 -10.16 4.71
CA MET A 96 9.75 -8.76 5.15
C MET A 96 9.27 -8.66 6.60
N GLN A 97 10.02 -7.94 7.44
CA GLN A 97 9.62 -7.69 8.82
C GLN A 97 8.31 -6.87 8.87
N GLY A 98 7.40 -7.26 9.76
CA GLY A 98 6.12 -6.60 9.95
C GLY A 98 5.00 -7.10 9.04
N VAL A 99 5.31 -7.91 8.03
CA VAL A 99 4.32 -8.67 7.27
C VAL A 99 3.91 -9.91 8.07
N LEU A 100 2.60 -10.20 8.10
CA LEU A 100 2.05 -11.33 8.82
C LEU A 100 2.19 -12.63 8.00
N ASP A 101 2.45 -13.73 8.70
CA ASP A 101 2.45 -15.07 8.11
C ASP A 101 1.03 -15.62 7.90
N ASP A 102 0.08 -15.15 8.70
CA ASP A 102 -1.34 -15.50 8.61
C ASP A 102 -2.22 -14.22 8.72
N PRO A 103 -2.94 -13.85 7.67
CA PRO A 103 -2.96 -14.44 6.32
C PRO A 103 -1.64 -14.22 5.56
N ALA A 104 -1.17 -15.27 4.90
CA ALA A 104 0.07 -15.24 4.14
C ALA A 104 0.00 -14.25 2.95
N PRO A 105 1.14 -13.66 2.54
CA PRO A 105 1.23 -12.90 1.31
C PRO A 105 0.81 -13.72 0.08
N SER A 106 0.24 -13.04 -0.90
CA SER A 106 -0.20 -13.67 -2.14
C SER A 106 -0.01 -12.74 -3.34
N ALA A 107 0.01 -13.32 -4.54
CA ALA A 107 0.08 -12.56 -5.78
C ALA A 107 -0.87 -13.13 -6.83
N THR A 108 -1.42 -12.26 -7.67
CA THR A 108 -2.29 -12.63 -8.79
C THR A 108 -1.87 -11.88 -10.04
N VAL A 109 -1.97 -12.54 -11.19
CA VAL A 109 -1.92 -11.83 -12.47
C VAL A 109 -3.26 -11.12 -12.65
N ASP A 110 -3.22 -9.81 -12.84
CA ASP A 110 -4.40 -8.95 -12.80
C ASP A 110 -4.85 -8.55 -14.20
N LEU A 111 -3.90 -8.12 -15.02
CA LEU A 111 -4.18 -7.60 -16.34
C LEU A 111 -3.02 -7.87 -17.29
N VAL A 112 -3.37 -8.26 -18.51
CA VAL A 112 -2.46 -8.26 -19.67
C VAL A 112 -2.72 -6.95 -20.41
N GLY A 113 -1.85 -5.95 -20.19
CA GLY A 113 -1.97 -4.60 -20.75
C GLY A 113 -1.28 -4.48 -22.11
N ASP A 114 -1.13 -3.27 -22.65
CA ASP A 114 -0.61 -3.05 -24.00
C ASP A 114 0.91 -3.33 -24.14
N SER A 115 1.67 -3.17 -23.07
CA SER A 115 3.15 -3.32 -23.05
C SER A 115 3.68 -4.18 -21.90
N SER A 116 2.81 -4.61 -20.98
CA SER A 116 3.22 -5.34 -19.78
C SER A 116 2.10 -6.23 -19.25
N VAL A 117 2.48 -7.21 -18.44
CA VAL A 117 1.55 -7.98 -17.62
C VAL A 117 1.61 -7.45 -16.20
N THR A 118 0.47 -7.04 -15.66
CA THR A 118 0.35 -6.50 -14.31
C THR A 118 0.14 -7.62 -13.29
N ILE A 119 0.99 -7.67 -12.28
CA ILE A 119 0.87 -8.57 -11.14
C ILE A 119 0.48 -7.74 -9.92
N SER A 120 -0.60 -8.14 -9.25
CA SER A 120 -1.04 -7.58 -7.96
C SER A 120 -0.48 -8.42 -6.82
N TYR A 121 0.19 -7.75 -5.88
CA TYR A 121 0.72 -8.34 -4.65
C TYR A 121 -0.11 -7.88 -3.47
N TYR A 122 -0.35 -8.80 -2.53
CA TYR A 122 -1.15 -8.56 -1.33
C TYR A 122 -0.39 -9.05 -0.10
N ALA A 123 -0.39 -8.24 0.96
CA ALA A 123 0.17 -8.66 2.23
C ALA A 123 -0.59 -7.99 3.38
N TRP A 124 -0.50 -8.59 4.57
CA TRP A 124 -1.16 -8.13 5.78
C TRP A 124 -0.12 -7.67 6.81
N VAL A 125 -0.44 -6.61 7.52
CA VAL A 125 0.39 -6.10 8.62
C VAL A 125 -0.46 -5.88 9.88
N ASN A 126 0.17 -5.95 11.06
CA ASN A 126 -0.43 -5.43 12.27
C ASN A 126 -0.14 -3.92 12.34
N GLN A 127 -1.14 -3.09 12.03
CA GLN A 127 -0.96 -1.64 11.97
C GLN A 127 -0.74 -0.95 13.33
N ARG A 128 -0.81 -1.69 14.45
CA ARG A 128 -0.43 -1.20 15.77
C ARG A 128 1.08 -1.27 16.02
N GLU A 129 1.77 -2.16 15.30
CA GLU A 129 3.19 -2.43 15.44
C GLU A 129 4.00 -1.97 14.22
N THR A 130 3.32 -1.86 13.06
CA THR A 130 3.94 -1.58 11.78
C THR A 130 3.22 -0.43 11.09
N GLY A 131 3.94 0.60 10.66
CA GLY A 131 3.39 1.71 9.90
C GLY A 131 2.87 1.24 8.54
N PHE A 132 1.55 1.32 8.34
CA PHE A 132 0.87 0.79 7.16
C PHE A 132 1.41 1.34 5.83
N PHE A 133 1.57 2.66 5.73
CA PHE A 133 2.05 3.30 4.50
C PHE A 133 3.54 3.06 4.28
N LYS A 134 4.35 3.06 5.35
CA LYS A 134 5.78 2.74 5.29
C LYS A 134 5.99 1.30 4.86
N ALA A 135 5.27 0.34 5.46
CA ALA A 135 5.33 -1.06 5.09
C ALA A 135 4.96 -1.29 3.62
N ARG A 136 3.88 -0.64 3.13
CA ARG A 136 3.49 -0.73 1.73
C ARG A 136 4.55 -0.16 0.79
N SER A 137 5.12 0.99 1.13
CA SER A 137 6.20 1.63 0.33
C SER A 137 7.43 0.74 0.26
N GLU A 138 7.83 0.18 1.41
CA GLU A 138 8.97 -0.70 1.50
C GLU A 138 8.76 -2.04 0.77
N ALA A 139 7.56 -2.61 0.86
CA ALA A 139 7.18 -3.80 0.10
C ALA A 139 7.33 -3.60 -1.42
N ILE A 140 6.89 -2.44 -1.94
CA ILE A 140 7.05 -2.09 -3.35
C ILE A 140 8.55 -2.05 -3.73
N ARG A 141 9.36 -1.37 -2.91
CA ARG A 141 10.81 -1.24 -3.13
C ARG A 141 11.51 -2.60 -3.15
N LEU A 142 11.21 -3.44 -2.15
CA LEU A 142 11.86 -4.74 -2.01
C LEU A 142 11.46 -5.72 -3.11
N VAL A 143 10.16 -5.81 -3.44
CA VAL A 143 9.70 -6.71 -4.51
C VAL A 143 10.23 -6.25 -5.86
N LYS A 144 10.20 -4.92 -6.15
CA LYS A 144 10.82 -4.36 -7.35
C LYS A 144 12.29 -4.78 -7.44
N LYS A 145 13.07 -4.54 -6.37
CA LYS A 145 14.47 -4.90 -6.32
C LYS A 145 14.70 -6.40 -6.52
N ALA A 146 13.89 -7.25 -5.89
CA ALA A 146 14.02 -8.71 -6.04
C ALA A 146 13.81 -9.18 -7.49
N LEU A 147 12.81 -8.59 -8.18
CA LEU A 147 12.56 -8.89 -9.60
C LEU A 147 13.73 -8.45 -10.49
N GLU A 148 14.26 -7.24 -10.28
CA GLU A 148 15.42 -6.71 -11.01
C GLU A 148 16.67 -7.55 -10.76
N ASP A 149 16.99 -7.89 -9.51
CA ASP A 149 18.13 -8.72 -9.13
C ASP A 149 18.02 -10.16 -9.70
N ALA A 150 16.79 -10.64 -9.93
CA ALA A 150 16.52 -11.91 -10.61
C ALA A 150 16.66 -11.84 -12.14
N GLY A 151 17.00 -10.67 -12.68
CA GLY A 151 17.15 -10.41 -14.11
C GLY A 151 15.82 -10.30 -14.85
N MET A 152 14.71 -10.05 -14.16
CA MET A 152 13.42 -9.84 -14.79
C MET A 152 13.32 -8.43 -15.35
N ASP A 153 12.82 -8.34 -16.58
CA ASP A 153 12.61 -7.08 -17.26
C ASP A 153 11.32 -6.40 -16.77
N LEU A 154 11.49 -5.25 -16.11
CA LEU A 154 10.36 -4.39 -15.73
C LEU A 154 10.14 -3.40 -16.90
N PRO A 155 8.94 -3.38 -17.49
CA PRO A 155 8.73 -2.77 -18.78
C PRO A 155 8.98 -1.27 -18.76
N GLU A 156 9.84 -0.84 -19.67
CA GLU A 156 9.89 0.53 -20.15
C GLU A 156 8.95 0.68 -21.34
N PRO A 157 8.41 1.90 -21.63
CA PRO A 157 7.60 2.12 -22.83
C PRO A 157 8.44 1.81 -24.08
N THR A 158 8.23 0.64 -24.67
CA THR A 158 8.97 0.20 -25.86
C THR A 158 8.15 0.50 -27.11
N TYR A 159 8.62 1.43 -27.92
CA TYR A 159 8.07 1.69 -29.26
C TYR A 159 8.83 0.84 -30.28
N ARG A 160 8.10 -0.07 -30.95
CA ARG A 160 8.66 -0.76 -32.13
C ARG A 160 8.61 0.18 -33.32
N VAL A 161 9.71 0.87 -33.61
CA VAL A 161 9.85 1.69 -34.80
C VAL A 161 10.27 0.80 -35.96
N GLN A 162 9.41 0.55 -36.92
CA GLN A 162 9.78 -0.10 -38.18
C GLN A 162 10.40 0.98 -39.10
N LEU A 163 11.73 1.02 -39.17
CA LEU A 163 12.42 1.76 -40.22
C LEU A 163 12.32 0.96 -41.51
N VAL A 164 11.45 1.37 -42.41
CA VAL A 164 11.43 0.82 -43.77
C VAL A 164 12.62 1.41 -44.50
N GLN A 165 13.79 0.75 -44.40
CA GLN A 165 14.92 1.05 -45.29
C GLN A 165 14.75 0.26 -46.58
N PRO A 166 14.98 0.89 -47.77
CA PRO A 166 15.13 0.12 -48.99
C PRO A 166 16.39 -0.77 -48.85
N ALA A 167 16.27 -2.01 -49.23
CA ALA A 167 17.15 -3.10 -48.96
C ALA A 167 18.68 -2.81 -49.18
N ALA A 168 19.49 -2.99 -48.16
CA ALA A 168 20.94 -3.31 -48.27
C ALA A 168 21.41 -4.06 -47.02
N HIS A 169 21.67 -5.34 -47.22
CA HIS A 169 22.64 -6.23 -46.56
C HIS A 169 22.74 -6.42 -45.03
N THR A 170 22.29 -7.58 -44.66
CA THR A 170 22.71 -8.56 -43.61
C THR A 170 23.91 -8.24 -42.73
N ALA A 171 23.66 -8.20 -41.41
CA ALA A 171 24.60 -8.73 -40.41
C ALA A 171 23.82 -9.26 -39.21
N ALA A 172 24.00 -10.55 -38.92
CA ALA A 172 23.37 -11.26 -37.81
C ALA A 172 23.97 -10.77 -36.47
N ALA A 173 23.13 -10.24 -35.58
CA ALA A 173 23.53 -10.03 -34.20
C ALA A 173 23.11 -11.24 -33.36
N THR A 174 24.05 -11.91 -32.77
CA THR A 174 23.89 -13.04 -31.87
C THR A 174 23.38 -12.53 -30.53
N ALA A 175 22.17 -12.90 -30.13
CA ALA A 175 21.64 -12.64 -28.81
C ALA A 175 22.42 -13.47 -27.78
N GLN A 176 23.15 -12.80 -26.89
CA GLN A 176 23.76 -13.43 -25.73
C GLN A 176 22.73 -13.56 -24.62
N THR A 177 22.36 -14.81 -24.34
CA THR A 177 21.56 -15.15 -23.15
C THR A 177 22.45 -15.01 -21.91
N GLN A 178 22.17 -14.03 -21.06
CA GLN A 178 22.87 -13.90 -19.78
C GLN A 178 22.39 -15.00 -18.82
N PRO A 179 23.29 -15.57 -18.00
CA PRO A 179 22.90 -16.59 -17.03
C PRO A 179 21.97 -15.99 -15.96
N VAL A 180 20.87 -16.68 -15.71
CA VAL A 180 19.88 -16.29 -14.69
C VAL A 180 20.51 -16.45 -13.30
N THR A 181 20.72 -15.34 -12.62
CA THR A 181 21.21 -15.31 -11.24
C THR A 181 20.06 -15.69 -10.29
N SER A 182 20.29 -16.68 -9.43
CA SER A 182 19.36 -17.02 -8.36
C SER A 182 19.41 -15.92 -7.28
N VAL A 183 18.28 -15.25 -7.04
CA VAL A 183 18.16 -14.24 -5.99
C VAL A 183 17.54 -14.89 -4.74
N ASP A 184 18.17 -14.69 -3.59
CA ASP A 184 17.60 -15.07 -2.30
C ASP A 184 16.62 -14.00 -1.82
N PRO A 185 15.29 -14.28 -1.76
CA PRO A 185 14.29 -13.32 -1.31
C PRO A 185 14.55 -12.78 0.09
N ARG A 186 15.17 -13.60 0.97
CA ARG A 186 15.51 -13.21 2.33
C ARG A 186 16.65 -12.20 2.36
N ALA A 187 17.59 -12.27 1.42
CA ALA A 187 18.68 -11.30 1.30
C ALA A 187 18.15 -9.93 0.89
N VAL A 188 17.18 -9.90 -0.04
CA VAL A 188 16.50 -8.64 -0.45
C VAL A 188 15.69 -8.04 0.70
N ALA A 189 14.96 -8.87 1.46
CA ALA A 189 14.18 -8.39 2.60
C ALA A 189 15.05 -7.84 3.76
N ARG A 190 16.32 -8.26 3.87
CA ARG A 190 17.27 -7.69 4.86
C ARG A 190 17.64 -6.23 4.59
N ASP A 191 17.45 -5.76 3.36
CA ASP A 191 17.64 -4.34 2.97
C ASP A 191 16.37 -3.50 3.21
N GLN A 192 15.52 -3.94 4.11
CA GLN A 192 14.28 -3.27 4.47
C GLN A 192 14.57 -1.96 5.23
N GLY A 193 13.91 -0.88 4.83
CA GLY A 193 13.90 0.39 5.54
C GLY A 193 13.00 0.38 6.78
N ASP A 194 12.89 1.51 7.45
CA ASP A 194 12.06 1.68 8.64
C ASP A 194 10.56 1.55 8.30
N VAL A 195 9.90 0.58 8.95
CA VAL A 195 8.45 0.33 8.85
C VAL A 195 7.74 0.54 10.19
N SER A 196 8.37 1.26 11.12
CA SER A 196 7.77 1.62 12.42
C SER A 196 6.47 2.41 12.24
N PRO A 197 5.55 2.38 13.20
CA PRO A 197 4.31 3.16 13.16
C PRO A 197 4.57 4.66 12.95
N GLU A 198 3.68 5.29 12.20
CA GLU A 198 3.71 6.74 11.99
C GLU A 198 3.10 7.45 13.19
N THR A 199 3.88 8.24 13.92
CA THR A 199 3.46 8.90 15.18
C THR A 199 3.21 10.39 15.04
N GLU A 200 3.71 11.04 13.97
CA GLU A 200 3.61 12.50 13.81
C GLU A 200 2.19 13.05 13.92
N LEU A 201 1.22 12.37 13.31
CA LEU A 201 -0.18 12.78 13.37
C LEU A 201 -0.81 12.49 14.75
N ASP A 202 -0.36 11.43 15.41
CA ASP A 202 -0.82 11.08 16.75
C ASP A 202 -0.34 12.13 17.76
N ASP A 203 0.88 12.63 17.62
CA ASP A 203 1.44 13.69 18.45
C ASP A 203 0.67 15.01 18.25
N GLN A 204 0.37 15.40 17.00
CA GLN A 204 -0.46 16.57 16.71
C GLN A 204 -1.86 16.45 17.31
N ILE A 205 -2.47 15.27 17.25
CA ILE A 205 -3.78 15.00 17.87
C ILE A 205 -3.71 15.10 19.39
N ALA A 206 -2.62 14.61 20.01
CA ALA A 206 -2.42 14.70 21.45
C ALA A 206 -2.27 16.16 21.90
N GLU A 207 -1.49 16.97 21.19
CA GLU A 207 -1.35 18.41 21.44
C GLU A 207 -2.68 19.18 21.33
N GLU A 208 -3.44 18.89 20.26
CA GLU A 208 -4.74 19.54 20.02
C GLU A 208 -5.77 19.16 21.10
N ARG A 209 -5.72 17.93 21.63
CA ARG A 209 -6.56 17.51 22.77
C ARG A 209 -6.16 18.24 24.06
N ALA A 210 -4.86 18.33 24.32
CA ALA A 210 -4.35 19.04 25.51
C ALA A 210 -4.74 20.53 25.51
N ARG A 211 -4.79 21.15 24.31
CA ARG A 211 -5.20 22.56 24.16
C ARG A 211 -6.70 22.80 24.36
N LYS A 212 -7.54 21.74 24.20
CA LYS A 212 -9.02 21.82 24.33
C LYS A 212 -9.53 21.30 25.68
N ALA A 213 -8.69 20.72 26.53
CA ALA A 213 -9.03 20.28 27.88
C ALA A 213 -8.89 21.43 28.87
#